data_7a65cca4940c0b4a47bd96fdc1ab9ac1
#
_entry.id   7a65cca4940c0b4a47bd96fdc1ab9ac1
#
_cell.length_a   1.000
_cell.length_b   1.000
_cell.length_c   1.000
_cell.angle_alpha   90.00
_cell.angle_beta   90.00
_cell.angle_gamma   90.00
#
_symmetry.space_group_name_H-M   'P 1'
#
loop_
_entity.id
_entity.type
_entity.pdbx_description
1 polymer ?
#
loop_
_entity_poly.entity_id
_entity_poly.type
_entity_poly.pdbx_seq_one_letter_code
_entity_poly.pdbx_strand_id
1 'polypeptide(L)'
;MKYCSECGVEVVKQSPAGDDRLRFVCPQCKIIHYQNPKVVVGCLPIAGQQVLLCRRAIEPRLGYWTIPAGFMENGETMLDGALRETREEAAAKVTGETLYRLFDIPHINQVYVFYRGDLDGGYGIGPESLESRLFSEDEIPWSELAFPIVTDVLTEYFEDRKTGEFPIRVSS
;
A
#
# COMPACT_ATOMS: atom_id res chain seq x y z
N MET A 1 2.19 20.71 4.66
CA MET A 1 1.11 21.73 4.52
C MET A 1 1.75 23.11 4.51
N LYS A 2 1.34 24.02 3.62
CA LYS A 2 1.90 25.37 3.53
C LYS A 2 0.88 26.43 3.94
N TYR A 3 -0.39 26.23 3.61
CA TYR A 3 -1.47 27.17 3.88
C TYR A 3 -2.59 26.51 4.71
N CYS A 4 -3.29 27.35 5.49
CA CYS A 4 -4.47 26.95 6.26
C CYS A 4 -5.63 26.60 5.32
N SER A 5 -6.28 25.44 5.53
CA SER A 5 -7.45 25.01 4.72
C SER A 5 -8.68 25.90 4.94
N GLU A 6 -8.75 26.62 6.07
CA GLU A 6 -9.93 27.42 6.42
C GLU A 6 -9.85 28.88 5.94
N CYS A 7 -8.66 29.49 6.04
CA CYS A 7 -8.52 30.92 5.75
C CYS A 7 -7.43 31.28 4.74
N GLY A 8 -6.71 30.28 4.20
CA GLY A 8 -5.68 30.49 3.18
C GLY A 8 -4.38 31.14 3.66
N VAL A 9 -4.25 31.49 4.94
CA VAL A 9 -3.02 32.10 5.48
C VAL A 9 -1.93 31.06 5.66
N GLU A 10 -0.68 31.44 5.47
CA GLU A 10 0.46 30.55 5.67
C GLU A 10 0.54 30.06 7.12
N VAL A 11 0.68 28.74 7.29
CA VAL A 11 0.74 28.12 8.61
C VAL A 11 2.18 28.07 9.13
N VAL A 12 2.33 28.08 10.46
CA VAL A 12 3.61 27.94 11.15
C VAL A 12 3.69 26.61 11.88
N LYS A 13 4.89 26.04 11.99
CA LYS A 13 5.15 24.87 12.84
C LYS A 13 5.45 25.35 14.27
N GLN A 14 4.61 24.98 15.21
CA GLN A 14 4.81 25.23 16.64
C GLN A 14 4.12 24.16 17.49
N SER A 15 4.53 23.99 18.74
CA SER A 15 3.81 23.18 19.73
C SER A 15 2.64 23.98 20.28
N PRO A 16 1.39 23.55 20.04
CA PRO A 16 0.23 24.18 20.66
C PRO A 16 0.23 23.99 22.18
N ALA A 17 -0.48 24.83 22.89
CA ALA A 17 -0.64 24.66 24.32
C ALA A 17 -1.26 23.31 24.67
N GLY A 18 -0.56 22.51 25.50
CA GLY A 18 -0.98 21.18 25.89
C GLY A 18 -0.58 20.05 24.92
N ASP A 19 0.17 20.34 23.85
CA ASP A 19 0.72 19.33 22.92
C ASP A 19 2.27 19.29 23.06
N ASP A 20 2.85 18.12 22.98
CA ASP A 20 4.29 17.87 23.03
C ASP A 20 4.94 17.81 21.63
N ARG A 21 4.14 17.94 20.56
CA ARG A 21 4.59 17.83 19.18
C ARG A 21 4.40 19.09 18.38
N LEU A 22 5.28 19.27 17.40
CA LEU A 22 5.13 20.35 16.42
C LEU A 22 3.94 20.05 15.50
N ARG A 23 3.00 21.00 15.44
CA ARG A 23 1.83 20.97 14.54
C ARG A 23 1.88 22.16 13.57
N PHE A 24 1.14 22.06 12.49
CA PHE A 24 0.87 23.22 11.66
C PHE A 24 -0.27 24.02 12.29
N VAL A 25 0.02 25.25 12.70
CA VAL A 25 -0.94 26.15 13.35
C VAL A 25 -1.13 27.39 12.51
N CYS A 26 -2.38 27.77 12.29
CA CYS A 26 -2.70 29.02 11.61
C CYS A 26 -2.50 30.21 12.56
N PRO A 27 -1.65 31.22 12.23
CA PRO A 27 -1.45 32.36 13.11
C PRO A 27 -2.67 33.28 13.15
N GLN A 28 -3.56 33.24 12.14
CA GLN A 28 -4.76 34.07 12.04
C GLN A 28 -5.97 33.44 12.74
N CYS A 29 -6.45 32.27 12.28
CA CYS A 29 -7.66 31.62 12.82
C CYS A 29 -7.37 30.63 13.96
N LYS A 30 -6.10 30.45 14.33
CA LYS A 30 -5.64 29.59 15.43
C LYS A 30 -5.93 28.10 15.28
N ILE A 31 -6.43 27.65 14.12
CA ILE A 31 -6.71 26.23 13.86
C ILE A 31 -5.39 25.45 13.86
N ILE A 32 -5.43 24.29 14.52
CA ILE A 32 -4.34 23.31 14.56
C ILE A 32 -4.65 22.25 13.52
N HIS A 33 -3.73 22.07 12.57
CA HIS A 33 -3.84 21.04 11.55
C HIS A 33 -3.06 19.80 11.95
N TYR A 34 -3.76 18.72 12.23
CA TYR A 34 -3.19 17.41 12.51
C TYR A 34 -2.86 16.68 11.20
N GLN A 35 -1.73 16.00 11.21
CA GLN A 35 -1.34 15.10 10.12
C GLN A 35 -1.13 13.72 10.70
N ASN A 36 -1.83 12.73 10.16
CA ASN A 36 -1.71 11.34 10.52
C ASN A 36 -0.89 10.58 9.46
N PRO A 37 -0.30 9.41 9.78
CA PRO A 37 0.26 8.53 8.79
C PRO A 37 -0.77 8.20 7.71
N LYS A 38 -0.30 8.06 6.48
CA LYS A 38 -1.13 7.57 5.38
C LYS A 38 -1.18 6.05 5.43
N VAL A 39 -2.35 5.49 5.17
CA VAL A 39 -2.52 4.05 5.03
C VAL A 39 -2.42 3.69 3.54
N VAL A 40 -1.57 2.72 3.22
CA VAL A 40 -1.48 2.07 1.91
C VAL A 40 -2.05 0.67 2.06
N VAL A 41 -2.91 0.28 1.16
CA VAL A 41 -3.58 -1.01 1.19
C VAL A 41 -3.33 -1.76 -0.11
N GLY A 42 -3.08 -3.06 -0.03
CA GLY A 42 -2.83 -3.89 -1.20
C GLY A 42 -3.27 -5.32 -1.00
N CYS A 43 -3.37 -6.03 -2.08
CA CYS A 43 -3.66 -7.46 -2.06
C CYS A 43 -2.68 -8.22 -2.95
N LEU A 44 -2.18 -9.35 -2.46
CA LEU A 44 -1.41 -10.32 -3.23
C LEU A 44 -2.38 -11.32 -3.86
N PRO A 45 -2.69 -11.21 -5.17
CA PRO A 45 -3.56 -12.17 -5.85
C PRO A 45 -2.77 -13.44 -6.18
N ILE A 46 -3.36 -14.59 -5.89
CA ILE A 46 -2.74 -15.91 -5.98
C ILE A 46 -3.48 -16.75 -7.04
N ALA A 47 -2.74 -17.36 -7.95
CA ALA A 47 -3.27 -18.30 -8.94
C ALA A 47 -2.50 -19.62 -8.85
N GLY A 48 -3.00 -20.54 -8.03
CA GLY A 48 -2.33 -21.82 -7.77
C GLY A 48 -0.94 -21.64 -7.16
N GLN A 49 0.11 -21.86 -7.94
CA GLN A 49 1.50 -21.71 -7.50
C GLN A 49 2.11 -20.35 -7.85
N GLN A 50 1.36 -19.47 -8.49
CA GLN A 50 1.83 -18.20 -8.99
C GLN A 50 1.17 -17.02 -8.25
N VAL A 51 1.84 -15.89 -8.26
CA VAL A 51 1.34 -14.61 -7.73
C VAL A 51 1.26 -13.57 -8.84
N LEU A 52 0.27 -12.71 -8.80
CA LEU A 52 0.10 -11.63 -9.77
C LEU A 52 0.85 -10.40 -9.31
N LEU A 53 1.72 -9.87 -10.17
CA LEU A 53 2.39 -8.60 -9.99
C LEU A 53 2.05 -7.64 -11.14
N CYS A 54 2.12 -6.34 -10.85
CA CYS A 54 1.96 -5.26 -11.81
C CYS A 54 3.28 -4.53 -12.02
N ARG A 55 3.60 -4.17 -13.25
CA ARG A 55 4.74 -3.35 -13.61
C ARG A 55 4.31 -1.89 -13.65
N ARG A 56 4.88 -1.06 -12.81
CA ARG A 56 4.45 0.33 -12.58
C ARG A 56 4.59 1.20 -13.84
N ALA A 57 3.54 1.96 -14.16
CA ALA A 57 3.53 2.98 -15.21
C ALA A 57 3.82 4.39 -14.69
N ILE A 58 3.95 4.55 -13.35
CA ILE A 58 4.07 5.85 -12.67
C ILE A 58 5.26 5.90 -11.72
N GLU A 59 5.74 7.11 -11.42
CA GLU A 59 6.73 7.37 -10.38
C GLU A 59 6.09 7.31 -8.97
N PRO A 60 6.87 6.96 -7.94
CA PRO A 60 8.26 6.50 -7.97
C PRO A 60 8.38 5.06 -8.49
N ARG A 61 9.57 4.71 -8.97
CA ARG A 61 9.88 3.35 -9.44
C ARG A 61 9.12 2.93 -10.71
N LEU A 62 8.96 3.85 -11.66
CA LEU A 62 8.47 3.53 -13.00
C LEU A 62 9.23 2.33 -13.60
N GLY A 63 8.50 1.36 -14.14
CA GLY A 63 9.03 0.16 -14.79
C GLY A 63 9.40 -0.97 -13.83
N TYR A 64 9.29 -0.80 -12.51
CA TYR A 64 9.52 -1.84 -11.51
C TYR A 64 8.24 -2.62 -11.19
N TRP A 65 8.39 -3.83 -10.68
CA TRP A 65 7.29 -4.72 -10.33
C TRP A 65 6.83 -4.52 -8.89
N THR A 66 5.54 -4.61 -8.67
CA THR A 66 4.92 -4.46 -7.35
C THR A 66 3.69 -5.36 -7.18
N ILE A 67 3.30 -5.60 -5.95
CA ILE A 67 1.97 -6.10 -5.61
C ILE A 67 0.99 -4.93 -5.83
N PRO A 68 -0.20 -5.15 -6.41
CA PRO A 68 -1.22 -4.11 -6.53
C PRO A 68 -1.52 -3.45 -5.19
N ALA A 69 -1.28 -2.15 -5.07
CA ALA A 69 -1.46 -1.41 -3.83
C ALA A 69 -1.42 0.10 -4.02
N GLY A 70 -2.27 0.82 -3.29
CA GLY A 70 -2.30 2.28 -3.29
C GLY A 70 -2.83 2.87 -1.98
N PHE A 71 -3.04 4.17 -1.97
CA PHE A 71 -3.54 4.85 -0.79
C PHE A 71 -5.01 4.51 -0.51
N MET A 72 -5.28 4.17 0.75
CA MET A 72 -6.66 4.02 1.22
C MET A 72 -7.41 5.35 1.10
N GLU A 73 -8.62 5.33 0.57
CA GLU A 73 -9.49 6.49 0.42
C GLU A 73 -10.46 6.66 1.60
N ASN A 74 -10.98 7.87 1.75
CA ASN A 74 -11.98 8.15 2.77
C ASN A 74 -13.29 7.42 2.45
N GLY A 75 -13.86 6.75 3.44
CA GLY A 75 -15.16 6.08 3.30
C GLY A 75 -15.08 4.61 2.87
N GLU A 76 -13.89 4.07 2.65
CA GLU A 76 -13.69 2.64 2.39
C GLU A 76 -13.03 1.91 3.58
N THR A 77 -13.21 0.61 3.67
CA THR A 77 -12.43 -0.24 4.58
C THR A 77 -11.06 -0.56 3.97
N MET A 78 -10.11 -1.02 4.79
CA MET A 78 -8.79 -1.46 4.29
C MET A 78 -8.92 -2.57 3.23
N LEU A 79 -9.87 -3.48 3.40
CA LEU A 79 -10.11 -4.55 2.44
C LEU A 79 -10.72 -3.99 1.14
N ASP A 80 -11.72 -3.13 1.22
CA ASP A 80 -12.34 -2.52 0.03
C ASP A 80 -11.30 -1.77 -0.80
N GLY A 81 -10.42 -1.00 -0.13
CA GLY A 81 -9.33 -0.28 -0.79
C GLY A 81 -8.32 -1.24 -1.45
N ALA A 82 -7.90 -2.31 -0.78
CA ALA A 82 -7.00 -3.31 -1.36
C ALA A 82 -7.60 -3.99 -2.60
N LEU A 83 -8.90 -4.29 -2.57
CA LEU A 83 -9.61 -4.88 -3.70
C LEU A 83 -9.86 -3.86 -4.83
N ARG A 84 -10.07 -2.58 -4.50
CA ARG A 84 -10.17 -1.51 -5.48
C ARG A 84 -8.84 -1.35 -6.24
N GLU A 85 -7.73 -1.22 -5.53
CA GLU A 85 -6.39 -1.12 -6.12
C GLU A 85 -6.06 -2.32 -7.01
N THR A 86 -6.42 -3.54 -6.58
CA THR A 86 -6.24 -4.75 -7.40
C THR A 86 -7.04 -4.69 -8.70
N ARG A 87 -8.26 -4.15 -8.67
CA ARG A 87 -9.06 -3.96 -9.88
C ARG A 87 -8.51 -2.85 -10.76
N GLU A 88 -8.05 -1.75 -10.18
CA GLU A 88 -7.54 -0.58 -10.90
C GLU A 88 -6.21 -0.86 -11.56
N GLU A 89 -5.27 -1.52 -10.87
CA GLU A 89 -3.93 -1.77 -11.40
C GLU A 89 -3.81 -3.05 -12.26
N ALA A 90 -4.58 -4.09 -11.92
CA ALA A 90 -4.48 -5.40 -12.57
C ALA A 90 -5.76 -5.87 -13.28
N ALA A 91 -6.84 -5.10 -13.28
CA ALA A 91 -8.16 -5.50 -13.76
C ALA A 91 -8.60 -6.88 -13.19
N ALA A 92 -8.14 -7.22 -11.98
CA ALA A 92 -8.30 -8.51 -11.37
C ALA A 92 -9.33 -8.48 -10.23
N LYS A 93 -9.98 -9.62 -10.00
CA LYS A 93 -10.81 -9.90 -8.83
C LYS A 93 -10.13 -10.94 -7.97
N VAL A 94 -10.38 -10.86 -6.68
CA VAL A 94 -9.82 -11.78 -5.67
C VAL A 94 -10.95 -12.26 -4.78
N THR A 95 -10.84 -13.46 -4.27
CA THR A 95 -11.78 -14.10 -3.32
C THR A 95 -11.00 -14.77 -2.18
N GLY A 96 -11.69 -15.08 -1.09
CA GLY A 96 -11.07 -15.73 0.07
C GLY A 96 -10.00 -14.87 0.76
N GLU A 97 -10.20 -13.56 0.76
CA GLU A 97 -9.24 -12.57 1.21
C GLU A 97 -8.95 -12.71 2.71
N THR A 98 -7.69 -12.74 3.05
CA THR A 98 -7.24 -12.76 4.44
C THR A 98 -6.17 -11.68 4.68
N LEU A 99 -6.25 -11.00 5.81
CA LEU A 99 -5.19 -10.10 6.25
C LEU A 99 -3.89 -10.90 6.40
N TYR A 100 -2.81 -10.36 5.85
CA TYR A 100 -1.55 -11.09 5.81
C TYR A 100 -0.39 -10.34 6.44
N ARG A 101 -0.11 -9.09 6.01
CA ARG A 101 1.05 -8.34 6.48
C ARG A 101 0.70 -6.89 6.81
N LEU A 102 1.35 -6.37 7.88
CA LEU A 102 1.37 -4.95 8.22
C LEU A 102 2.82 -4.48 8.32
N PHE A 103 3.08 -3.28 7.81
CA PHE A 103 4.38 -2.61 7.96
C PHE A 103 4.17 -1.20 8.49
N ASP A 104 4.85 -0.90 9.59
CA ASP A 104 4.97 0.46 10.10
C ASP A 104 6.22 1.10 9.49
N ILE A 105 6.05 2.19 8.73
CA ILE A 105 7.14 2.90 8.09
C ILE A 105 7.19 4.35 8.60
N PRO A 106 7.67 4.58 9.84
CA PRO A 106 7.59 5.88 10.51
C PRO A 106 8.35 6.99 9.79
N HIS A 107 9.48 6.66 9.13
CA HIS A 107 10.32 7.66 8.48
C HIS A 107 9.67 8.34 7.26
N ILE A 108 8.64 7.72 6.68
CA ILE A 108 7.81 8.31 5.61
C ILE A 108 6.37 8.55 6.04
N ASN A 109 6.05 8.32 7.32
CA ASN A 109 4.70 8.43 7.87
C ASN A 109 3.66 7.62 7.10
N GLN A 110 3.93 6.34 6.89
CA GLN A 110 3.01 5.41 6.23
C GLN A 110 2.86 4.12 7.02
N VAL A 111 1.68 3.50 6.88
CA VAL A 111 1.37 2.14 7.31
C VAL A 111 0.90 1.38 6.10
N TYR A 112 1.47 0.22 5.86
CA TYR A 112 1.04 -0.67 4.78
C TYR A 112 0.28 -1.86 5.32
N VAL A 113 -0.81 -2.20 4.67
CA VAL A 113 -1.67 -3.34 5.02
C VAL A 113 -1.86 -4.19 3.78
N PHE A 114 -1.33 -5.41 3.81
CA PHE A 114 -1.47 -6.35 2.71
C PHE A 114 -2.43 -7.48 3.07
N TYR A 115 -3.38 -7.71 2.19
CA TYR A 115 -4.19 -8.91 2.13
C TYR A 115 -3.57 -9.91 1.15
N ARG A 116 -3.97 -11.16 1.23
CA ARG A 116 -3.77 -12.17 0.20
C ARG A 116 -5.11 -12.81 -0.14
N GLY A 117 -5.28 -13.30 -1.34
CA GLY A 117 -6.50 -14.00 -1.74
C GLY A 117 -6.34 -14.66 -3.10
N ASP A 118 -7.27 -15.56 -3.43
CA ASP A 118 -7.24 -16.32 -4.66
C ASP A 118 -7.73 -15.45 -5.82
N LEU A 119 -7.00 -15.45 -6.93
CA LEU A 119 -7.40 -14.79 -8.16
C LEU A 119 -8.68 -15.43 -8.71
N ASP A 120 -9.73 -14.64 -8.86
CA ASP A 120 -11.03 -15.07 -9.41
C ASP A 120 -11.18 -14.65 -10.87
N GLY A 121 -10.93 -15.58 -11.76
CA GLY A 121 -11.01 -15.34 -13.20
C GLY A 121 -9.73 -14.77 -13.82
N GLY A 122 -9.90 -13.86 -14.78
CA GLY A 122 -8.80 -13.25 -15.52
C GLY A 122 -8.23 -12.02 -14.84
N TYR A 123 -7.14 -11.51 -15.41
CA TYR A 123 -6.51 -10.24 -15.04
C TYR A 123 -6.14 -9.45 -16.31
N GLY A 124 -5.77 -8.20 -16.17
CA GLY A 124 -5.43 -7.32 -17.28
C GLY A 124 -4.45 -6.23 -16.84
N ILE A 125 -4.37 -5.17 -17.61
CA ILE A 125 -3.49 -4.04 -17.37
C ILE A 125 -4.35 -2.83 -17.03
N GLY A 126 -4.15 -2.26 -15.86
CA GLY A 126 -4.80 -1.03 -15.45
C GLY A 126 -4.05 0.23 -15.92
N PRO A 127 -4.64 1.43 -15.72
CA PRO A 127 -4.08 2.68 -16.23
C PRO A 127 -2.71 3.05 -15.61
N GLU A 128 -2.43 2.58 -14.40
CA GLU A 128 -1.16 2.81 -13.70
C GLU A 128 -0.17 1.65 -13.84
N SER A 129 -0.45 0.70 -14.73
CA SER A 129 0.39 -0.47 -14.99
C SER A 129 0.85 -0.52 -16.45
N LEU A 130 2.11 -0.86 -16.69
CA LEU A 130 2.66 -1.17 -18.01
C LEU A 130 2.38 -2.60 -18.41
N GLU A 131 2.32 -3.49 -17.41
CA GLU A 131 2.18 -4.92 -17.58
C GLU A 131 1.63 -5.53 -16.28
N SER A 132 0.84 -6.59 -16.40
CA SER A 132 0.45 -7.45 -15.28
C SER A 132 0.77 -8.89 -15.66
N ARG A 133 1.40 -9.63 -14.74
CA ARG A 133 1.88 -10.99 -15.04
C ARG A 133 1.87 -11.87 -13.80
N LEU A 134 1.56 -13.15 -14.02
CA LEU A 134 1.73 -14.22 -13.03
C LEU A 134 3.17 -14.70 -13.00
N PHE A 135 3.70 -14.87 -11.80
CA PHE A 135 5.07 -15.34 -11.55
C PHE A 135 5.05 -16.52 -10.58
N SER A 136 5.74 -17.58 -10.92
CA SER A 136 6.19 -18.59 -9.96
C SER A 136 7.38 -18.04 -9.15
N GLU A 137 7.73 -18.67 -8.03
CA GLU A 137 8.80 -18.20 -7.13
C GLU A 137 10.15 -18.00 -7.85
N ASP A 138 10.50 -18.92 -8.74
CA ASP A 138 11.74 -18.90 -9.53
C ASP A 138 11.74 -17.86 -10.66
N GLU A 139 10.56 -17.37 -11.07
CA GLU A 139 10.42 -16.35 -12.10
C GLU A 139 10.35 -14.92 -11.53
N ILE A 140 10.24 -14.74 -10.20
CA ILE A 140 10.16 -13.41 -9.59
C ILE A 140 11.39 -12.57 -9.97
N PRO A 141 11.18 -11.37 -10.53
CA PRO A 141 12.28 -10.45 -10.86
C PRO A 141 12.76 -9.70 -9.61
N TRP A 142 13.40 -10.42 -8.68
CA TRP A 142 13.78 -9.89 -7.35
C TRP A 142 14.54 -8.57 -7.37
N SER A 143 15.42 -8.38 -8.36
CA SER A 143 16.19 -7.13 -8.52
C SER A 143 15.38 -5.96 -9.12
N GLU A 144 14.20 -6.23 -9.64
CA GLU A 144 13.31 -5.26 -10.26
C GLU A 144 12.03 -5.03 -9.45
N LEU A 145 11.99 -5.46 -8.18
CA LEU A 145 10.89 -5.14 -7.29
C LEU A 145 10.97 -3.67 -6.84
N ALA A 146 9.82 -3.00 -6.84
CA ALA A 146 9.74 -1.55 -6.65
C ALA A 146 10.13 -1.10 -5.24
N PHE A 147 9.75 -1.87 -4.22
CA PHE A 147 9.90 -1.49 -2.82
C PHE A 147 10.36 -2.67 -1.96
N PRO A 148 11.19 -2.46 -0.91
CA PRO A 148 11.62 -3.52 -0.01
C PRO A 148 10.47 -4.32 0.59
N ILE A 149 9.37 -3.66 0.98
CA ILE A 149 8.19 -4.32 1.54
C ILE A 149 7.55 -5.35 0.58
N VAL A 150 7.65 -5.14 -0.74
CA VAL A 150 7.17 -6.10 -1.73
C VAL A 150 8.05 -7.36 -1.71
N THR A 151 9.37 -7.17 -1.57
CA THR A 151 10.30 -8.28 -1.40
C THR A 151 9.98 -9.09 -0.13
N ASP A 152 9.73 -8.39 0.98
CA ASP A 152 9.42 -9.04 2.26
C ASP A 152 8.11 -9.84 2.17
N VAL A 153 7.03 -9.25 1.63
CA VAL A 153 5.74 -9.93 1.46
C VAL A 153 5.88 -11.18 0.60
N LEU A 154 6.59 -11.08 -0.53
CA LEU A 154 6.77 -12.21 -1.45
C LEU A 154 7.64 -13.31 -0.84
N THR A 155 8.76 -12.95 -0.21
CA THR A 155 9.65 -13.91 0.44
C THR A 155 8.90 -14.70 1.51
N GLU A 156 8.20 -14.01 2.39
CA GLU A 156 7.42 -14.66 3.45
C GLU A 156 6.27 -15.50 2.89
N TYR A 157 5.58 -15.00 1.85
CA TYR A 157 4.51 -15.76 1.22
C TYR A 157 5.00 -17.11 0.66
N PHE A 158 6.13 -17.12 -0.04
CA PHE A 158 6.66 -18.36 -0.59
C PHE A 158 7.18 -19.32 0.50
N GLU A 159 7.70 -18.81 1.62
CA GLU A 159 8.04 -19.65 2.78
C GLU A 159 6.79 -20.21 3.47
N ASP A 160 5.79 -19.37 3.77
CA ASP A 160 4.54 -19.77 4.42
C ASP A 160 3.78 -20.81 3.59
N ARG A 161 3.81 -20.67 2.28
CA ARG A 161 3.20 -21.63 1.36
C ARG A 161 3.73 -23.05 1.53
N LYS A 162 4.99 -23.22 1.91
CA LYS A 162 5.59 -24.55 2.11
C LYS A 162 4.95 -25.31 3.27
N THR A 163 4.47 -24.59 4.26
CA THR A 163 3.77 -25.14 5.45
C THR A 163 2.26 -25.09 5.33
N GLY A 164 1.73 -24.20 4.50
CA GLY A 164 0.31 -23.91 4.40
C GLY A 164 -0.21 -23.02 5.55
N GLU A 165 0.68 -22.51 6.40
CA GLU A 165 0.35 -21.61 7.50
C GLU A 165 0.73 -20.16 7.11
N PHE A 166 -0.22 -19.23 7.24
CA PHE A 166 -0.06 -17.84 6.84
C PHE A 166 -0.38 -16.90 8.01
N PRO A 167 0.51 -16.79 9.00
CA PRO A 167 0.28 -15.95 10.17
C PRO A 167 0.31 -14.47 9.81
N ILE A 168 -0.51 -13.68 10.50
CA ILE A 168 -0.43 -12.21 10.40
C ILE A 168 0.85 -11.76 11.09
N ARG A 169 1.68 -10.99 10.37
CA ARG A 169 2.91 -10.39 10.91
C ARG A 169 2.87 -8.88 10.85
N VAL A 170 3.50 -8.23 11.81
CA VAL A 170 3.73 -6.78 11.86
C VAL A 170 5.23 -6.54 11.90
N SER A 171 5.72 -5.63 11.04
CA SER A 171 7.12 -5.21 10.98
C SER A 171 7.24 -3.68 10.97
N SER A 172 8.38 -3.16 11.43
CA SER A 172 8.69 -1.73 11.47
C SER A 172 10.12 -1.47 10.95
#